data_651142ebd9b285f58369d03abb618b15
#
_entry.id   651142ebd9b285f58369d03abb618b15
#
_cell.length_a   1.000
_cell.length_b   1.000
_cell.length_c   1.000
_cell.angle_alpha   90.00
_cell.angle_beta   90.00
_cell.angle_gamma   90.00
#
_symmetry.space_group_name_H-M   'P 1'
#
loop_
_entity.id
_entity.type
_entity.pdbx_description
1 polymer ?
#
loop_
_entity_poly.entity_id
_entity_poly.type
_entity_poly.pdbx_seq_one_letter_code
_entity_poly.pdbx_strand_id
1 'polypeptide(L)'
;MTQQPGFQQYGGPNPGGPGGPGGPYGHQPGNQPAAVRPEDRTAAALAHAASLIAMVISAGWLSFVGPLVMWFIYKDRSPFVRQAAAGSFNFNLGLWIMSIVGWIFILTVIGLPIGLILLAVSFLGQIIGHVIGTLRATKGESMNYPFQLKVLS
;
A
#
# COMPACT_ATOMS: atom_id res chain seq x y z
N MET A 1 -21.76 -8.88 8.46
CA MET A 1 -20.80 -8.81 9.57
C MET A 1 -19.71 -9.86 9.29
N THR A 2 -18.66 -9.47 8.62
CA THR A 2 -17.50 -10.34 8.33
C THR A 2 -16.31 -9.79 9.10
N GLN A 3 -15.92 -10.54 10.13
CA GLN A 3 -14.76 -10.25 10.97
C GLN A 3 -13.49 -10.32 10.12
N GLN A 4 -12.67 -9.27 10.16
CA GLN A 4 -11.29 -9.32 9.70
C GLN A 4 -10.51 -10.33 10.56
N PRO A 5 -9.67 -11.20 9.96
CA PRO A 5 -8.74 -12.01 10.75
C PRO A 5 -7.74 -11.08 11.43
N GLY A 6 -7.83 -11.00 12.75
CA GLY A 6 -6.88 -10.29 13.58
C GLY A 6 -5.47 -10.85 13.39
N PHE A 7 -4.50 -9.97 13.33
CA PHE A 7 -3.10 -10.32 13.46
C PHE A 7 -2.92 -11.06 14.78
N GLN A 8 -2.61 -12.36 14.71
CA GLN A 8 -2.27 -13.14 15.88
C GLN A 8 -0.95 -12.61 16.45
N GLN A 9 -1.09 -11.95 17.58
CA GLN A 9 -0.01 -11.59 18.47
C GLN A 9 0.59 -12.90 19.02
N TYR A 10 1.80 -13.24 18.58
CA TYR A 10 2.57 -14.32 19.19
C TYR A 10 2.98 -13.88 20.61
N GLY A 11 2.10 -14.13 21.55
CA GLY A 11 2.36 -14.08 22.97
C GLY A 11 2.29 -15.50 23.53
N GLY A 12 3.42 -16.18 23.63
CA GLY A 12 3.52 -17.43 24.35
C GLY A 12 3.30 -17.19 25.87
N PRO A 13 2.71 -18.15 26.61
CA PRO A 13 2.52 -18.02 28.04
C PRO A 13 3.89 -18.04 28.75
N ASN A 14 4.19 -16.97 29.49
CA ASN A 14 5.33 -16.90 30.36
C ASN A 14 4.95 -17.62 31.67
N PRO A 15 5.53 -18.79 31.99
CA PRO A 15 5.30 -19.42 33.28
C PRO A 15 6.03 -18.64 34.40
N GLY A 16 5.26 -18.05 35.30
CA GLY A 16 5.74 -17.29 36.44
C GLY A 16 6.71 -18.10 37.30
N GLY A 17 7.95 -17.63 37.44
CA GLY A 17 8.91 -18.06 38.42
C GLY A 17 8.80 -17.19 39.67
N PRO A 18 9.09 -17.76 40.92
CA PRO A 18 8.92 -17.04 42.17
C PRO A 18 9.97 -15.96 42.35
N GLY A 19 9.54 -14.85 42.98
CA GLY A 19 10.28 -13.61 43.17
C GLY A 19 11.63 -13.73 43.84
N GLY A 20 12.62 -13.08 43.23
CA GLY A 20 13.90 -12.72 43.84
C GLY A 20 13.93 -11.23 44.19
N PRO A 21 14.72 -10.80 45.23
CA PRO A 21 14.69 -9.44 45.77
C PRO A 21 15.31 -8.42 44.82
N GLY A 22 14.70 -7.24 44.79
CA GLY A 22 14.88 -6.14 43.89
C GLY A 22 16.32 -5.70 43.60
N GLY A 23 16.63 -5.66 42.31
CA GLY A 23 17.73 -4.90 41.74
C GLY A 23 17.21 -3.62 41.06
N PRO A 24 18.04 -2.55 40.97
CA PRO A 24 17.59 -1.24 40.55
C PRO A 24 17.23 -1.22 39.05
N TYR A 25 15.98 -0.95 38.79
CA TYR A 25 15.42 -0.40 37.55
C TYR A 25 16.01 -0.87 36.20
N GLY A 26 15.77 -2.13 35.86
CA GLY A 26 15.77 -2.53 34.46
C GLY A 26 14.49 -2.00 33.79
N HIS A 27 14.60 -0.95 33.01
CA HIS A 27 13.56 -0.61 32.03
C HIS A 27 13.40 -1.81 31.12
N GLN A 28 12.34 -2.59 31.28
CA GLN A 28 11.89 -3.49 30.23
C GLN A 28 11.52 -2.58 29.05
N PRO A 29 12.14 -2.76 27.86
CA PRO A 29 11.66 -2.07 26.67
C PRO A 29 10.23 -2.55 26.46
N GLY A 30 9.27 -1.69 26.77
CA GLY A 30 7.87 -1.96 26.49
C GLY A 30 7.76 -2.40 25.02
N ASN A 31 6.81 -3.28 24.76
CA ASN A 31 6.48 -3.90 23.47
C ASN A 31 6.07 -2.83 22.45
N GLN A 32 7.00 -1.91 22.12
CA GLN A 32 6.81 -0.94 21.05
C GLN A 32 7.00 -1.68 19.74
N PRO A 33 6.07 -1.57 18.79
CA PRO A 33 6.25 -2.12 17.46
C PRO A 33 7.61 -1.66 16.92
N ALA A 34 8.45 -2.60 16.50
CA ALA A 34 9.77 -2.29 15.98
C ALA A 34 9.64 -1.21 14.91
N ALA A 35 10.37 -0.10 15.07
CA ALA A 35 10.32 1.01 14.11
C ALA A 35 10.71 0.50 12.71
N VAL A 36 9.92 0.88 11.70
CA VAL A 36 10.21 0.52 10.31
C VAL A 36 11.59 1.04 9.92
N ARG A 37 12.44 0.19 9.36
CA ARG A 37 13.80 0.54 8.98
C ARG A 37 13.81 1.65 7.90
N PRO A 38 14.78 2.57 7.91
CA PRO A 38 14.85 3.66 6.93
C PRO A 38 14.85 3.17 5.48
N GLU A 39 15.57 2.08 5.19
CA GLU A 39 15.61 1.46 3.86
C GLU A 39 14.24 0.93 3.42
N ASP A 40 13.47 0.36 4.34
CA ASP A 40 12.11 -0.14 4.04
C ASP A 40 11.13 1.02 3.80
N ARG A 41 11.29 2.14 4.50
CA ARG A 41 10.49 3.35 4.23
C ARG A 41 10.76 3.89 2.83
N THR A 42 12.03 3.95 2.45
CA THR A 42 12.43 4.40 1.11
C THR A 42 11.90 3.46 0.03
N ALA A 43 12.06 2.13 0.22
CA ALA A 43 11.55 1.15 -0.73
C ALA A 43 10.02 1.17 -0.85
N ALA A 44 9.30 1.35 0.27
CA ALA A 44 7.84 1.49 0.25
C ALA A 44 7.40 2.80 -0.43
N ALA A 45 8.11 3.91 -0.19
CA ALA A 45 7.86 5.16 -0.90
C ALA A 45 8.10 5.02 -2.41
N LEU A 46 9.15 4.31 -2.81
CA LEU A 46 9.42 3.99 -4.21
C LEU A 46 8.32 3.11 -4.83
N ALA A 47 7.72 2.19 -4.08
CA ALA A 47 6.61 1.39 -4.59
C ALA A 47 5.40 2.24 -5.00
N HIS A 48 5.12 3.33 -4.27
CA HIS A 48 4.09 4.29 -4.63
C HIS A 48 4.55 5.25 -5.75
N ALA A 49 5.76 5.80 -5.65
CA ALA A 49 6.31 6.71 -6.65
C ALA A 49 6.49 6.05 -8.02
N ALA A 50 6.85 4.76 -8.06
CA ALA A 50 7.00 3.99 -9.29
C ALA A 50 5.68 3.92 -10.08
N SER A 51 4.52 3.96 -9.42
CA SER A 51 3.22 4.05 -10.08
C SER A 51 3.06 5.35 -10.85
N LEU A 52 3.47 6.48 -10.24
CA LEU A 52 3.39 7.80 -10.88
C LEU A 52 4.36 7.90 -12.06
N ILE A 53 5.58 7.39 -11.90
CA ILE A 53 6.58 7.37 -12.96
C ILE A 53 6.07 6.52 -14.13
N ALA A 54 5.58 5.31 -13.87
CA ALA A 54 5.03 4.43 -14.90
C ALA A 54 3.79 5.04 -15.56
N MET A 55 2.94 5.75 -14.80
CA MET A 55 1.78 6.46 -15.32
C MET A 55 2.19 7.55 -16.33
N VAL A 56 3.19 8.35 -15.99
CA VAL A 56 3.67 9.43 -16.89
C VAL A 56 4.29 8.85 -18.17
N ILE A 57 5.16 7.84 -18.03
CA ILE A 57 5.87 7.23 -19.17
C ILE A 57 4.90 6.52 -20.12
N SER A 58 3.84 5.90 -19.58
CA SER A 58 2.90 5.07 -20.35
C SER A 58 1.55 5.73 -20.62
N ALA A 59 1.40 7.02 -20.30
CA ALA A 59 0.11 7.71 -20.31
C ALA A 59 -0.99 6.95 -19.52
N GLY A 60 -0.60 6.35 -18.39
CA GLY A 60 -1.47 5.63 -17.46
C GLY A 60 -1.62 4.13 -17.72
N TRP A 61 -1.22 3.62 -18.90
CA TRP A 61 -1.45 2.23 -19.27
C TRP A 61 -0.67 1.20 -18.45
N LEU A 62 0.53 1.54 -17.99
CA LEU A 62 1.41 0.63 -17.25
C LEU A 62 1.63 1.06 -15.79
N SER A 63 0.74 1.88 -15.23
CA SER A 63 0.89 2.44 -13.88
C SER A 63 1.02 1.39 -12.78
N PHE A 64 0.46 0.19 -12.96
CA PHE A 64 0.53 -0.93 -12.02
C PHE A 64 1.84 -1.73 -12.10
N VAL A 65 2.64 -1.57 -13.16
CA VAL A 65 3.88 -2.37 -13.36
C VAL A 65 4.94 -2.02 -12.33
N GLY A 66 5.10 -0.73 -11.99
CA GLY A 66 6.08 -0.30 -10.99
C GLY A 66 5.87 -0.98 -9.62
N PRO A 67 4.68 -0.87 -9.02
CA PRO A 67 4.38 -1.56 -7.76
C PRO A 67 4.47 -3.08 -7.86
N LEU A 68 4.12 -3.67 -9.00
CA LEU A 68 4.24 -5.11 -9.21
C LEU A 68 5.70 -5.57 -9.12
N VAL A 69 6.61 -4.86 -9.77
CA VAL A 69 8.06 -5.12 -9.68
C VAL A 69 8.54 -4.99 -8.24
N MET A 70 8.15 -3.93 -7.53
CA MET A 70 8.51 -3.74 -6.12
C MET A 70 7.97 -4.86 -5.24
N TRP A 71 6.76 -5.33 -5.48
CA TRP A 71 6.18 -6.45 -4.76
C TRP A 71 7.00 -7.73 -4.97
N PHE A 72 7.37 -8.08 -6.20
CA PHE A 72 8.20 -9.26 -6.49
C PHE A 72 9.57 -9.22 -5.79
N ILE A 73 10.20 -8.04 -5.73
CA ILE A 73 11.52 -7.87 -5.12
C ILE A 73 11.45 -8.02 -3.59
N TYR A 74 10.39 -7.51 -2.96
CA TYR A 74 10.32 -7.33 -1.50
C TYR A 74 9.32 -8.24 -0.80
N LYS A 75 8.53 -9.06 -1.50
CA LYS A 75 7.47 -9.90 -0.90
C LYS A 75 7.98 -10.80 0.23
N ASP A 76 9.22 -11.29 0.13
CA ASP A 76 9.84 -12.18 1.10
C ASP A 76 10.87 -11.48 2.00
N ARG A 77 11.14 -10.19 1.77
CA ARG A 77 12.20 -9.43 2.47
C ARG A 77 11.66 -8.43 3.49
N SER A 78 10.58 -7.78 3.20
CA SER A 78 10.01 -6.74 4.06
C SER A 78 8.48 -6.76 3.99
N PRO A 79 7.80 -7.15 5.10
CA PRO A 79 6.33 -7.10 5.16
C PRO A 79 5.76 -5.70 4.91
N PHE A 80 6.46 -4.66 5.37
CA PHE A 80 6.05 -3.27 5.18
C PHE A 80 6.08 -2.86 3.70
N VAL A 81 7.18 -3.15 3.00
CA VAL A 81 7.32 -2.84 1.56
C VAL A 81 6.35 -3.70 0.74
N ARG A 82 6.21 -4.98 1.08
CA ARG A 82 5.24 -5.87 0.44
C ARG A 82 3.83 -5.31 0.52
N GLN A 83 3.39 -4.88 1.70
CA GLN A 83 2.07 -4.30 1.90
C GLN A 83 1.89 -3.00 1.10
N ALA A 84 2.88 -2.12 1.10
CA ALA A 84 2.86 -0.88 0.33
C ALA A 84 2.75 -1.15 -1.18
N ALA A 85 3.55 -2.07 -1.70
CA ALA A 85 3.56 -2.45 -3.10
C ALA A 85 2.26 -3.16 -3.52
N ALA A 86 1.76 -4.10 -2.70
CA ALA A 86 0.48 -4.78 -2.94
C ALA A 86 -0.69 -3.78 -2.94
N GLY A 87 -0.75 -2.89 -1.95
CA GLY A 87 -1.78 -1.86 -1.87
C GLY A 87 -1.76 -0.92 -3.08
N SER A 88 -0.56 -0.46 -3.46
CA SER A 88 -0.33 0.38 -4.65
C SER A 88 -0.79 -0.31 -5.94
N PHE A 89 -0.41 -1.58 -6.14
CA PHE A 89 -0.85 -2.37 -7.27
C PHE A 89 -2.37 -2.55 -7.32
N ASN A 90 -2.97 -2.99 -6.20
CA ASN A 90 -4.40 -3.26 -6.11
C ASN A 90 -5.25 -2.02 -6.38
N PHE A 91 -4.81 -0.87 -5.90
CA PHE A 91 -5.44 0.41 -6.14
C PHE A 91 -5.34 0.82 -7.62
N ASN A 92 -4.13 0.73 -8.20
CA ASN A 92 -3.92 1.02 -9.62
C ASN A 92 -4.76 0.14 -10.52
N LEU A 93 -4.87 -1.15 -10.21
CA LEU A 93 -5.65 -2.08 -11.02
C LEU A 93 -7.13 -1.67 -11.06
N GLY A 94 -7.70 -1.23 -9.92
CA GLY A 94 -9.05 -0.72 -9.87
C GLY A 94 -9.26 0.52 -10.74
N LEU A 95 -8.36 1.50 -10.61
CA LEU A 95 -8.42 2.73 -11.40
C LEU A 95 -8.13 2.49 -12.90
N TRP A 96 -7.27 1.52 -13.21
CA TRP A 96 -6.99 1.13 -14.60
C TRP A 96 -8.23 0.54 -15.28
N ILE A 97 -8.94 -0.38 -14.59
CA ILE A 97 -10.22 -0.91 -15.10
C ILE A 97 -11.23 0.23 -15.32
N MET A 98 -11.33 1.17 -14.38
CA MET A 98 -12.19 2.33 -14.51
C MET A 98 -11.80 3.19 -15.73
N SER A 99 -10.50 3.33 -15.99
CA SER A 99 -10.02 4.04 -17.19
C SER A 99 -10.41 3.33 -18.48
N ILE A 100 -10.32 1.99 -18.54
CA ILE A 100 -10.77 1.22 -19.72
C ILE A 100 -12.25 1.47 -19.97
N VAL A 101 -13.08 1.40 -18.92
CA VAL A 101 -14.52 1.70 -19.05
C VAL A 101 -14.72 3.12 -19.54
N GLY A 102 -13.95 4.09 -19.02
CA GLY A 102 -13.97 5.47 -19.50
C GLY A 102 -13.66 5.60 -20.99
N TRP A 103 -12.65 4.91 -21.49
CA TRP A 103 -12.31 4.88 -22.91
C TRP A 103 -13.42 4.27 -23.77
N ILE A 104 -14.05 3.18 -23.30
CA ILE A 104 -15.20 2.57 -24.00
C ILE A 104 -16.33 3.60 -24.13
N PHE A 105 -16.66 4.35 -23.08
CA PHE A 105 -17.68 5.39 -23.12
C PHE A 105 -17.32 6.53 -24.09
N ILE A 106 -16.04 6.94 -24.16
CA ILE A 106 -15.57 7.99 -25.08
C ILE A 106 -15.80 7.60 -26.54
N LEU A 107 -15.67 6.30 -26.88
CA LEU A 107 -15.92 5.82 -28.24
C LEU A 107 -17.40 5.91 -28.63
N THR A 108 -18.30 6.11 -27.69
CA THR A 108 -19.71 6.38 -27.93
C THR A 108 -19.97 7.87 -27.80
N VAL A 109 -20.59 8.50 -28.80
CA VAL A 109 -20.85 9.96 -28.75
C VAL A 109 -21.68 10.36 -27.53
N ILE A 110 -22.68 9.56 -27.17
CA ILE A 110 -23.55 9.80 -26.01
C ILE A 110 -22.79 9.59 -24.68
N GLY A 111 -21.85 8.67 -24.64
CA GLY A 111 -21.07 8.34 -23.46
C GLY A 111 -19.89 9.27 -23.20
N LEU A 112 -19.53 10.14 -24.13
CA LEU A 112 -18.35 11.01 -24.04
C LEU A 112 -18.25 11.77 -22.70
N PRO A 113 -19.28 12.45 -22.17
CA PRO A 113 -19.18 13.15 -20.87
C PRO A 113 -18.87 12.20 -19.72
N ILE A 114 -19.50 11.02 -19.70
CA ILE A 114 -19.28 10.00 -18.66
C ILE A 114 -17.85 9.46 -18.76
N GLY A 115 -17.38 9.16 -19.96
CA GLY A 115 -16.04 8.67 -20.20
C GLY A 115 -14.95 9.66 -19.73
N LEU A 116 -15.13 10.95 -20.01
CA LEU A 116 -14.22 12.01 -19.56
C LEU A 116 -14.18 12.10 -18.03
N ILE A 117 -15.33 11.99 -17.34
CA ILE A 117 -15.40 11.99 -15.88
C ILE A 117 -14.65 10.76 -15.31
N LEU A 118 -14.89 9.57 -15.86
CA LEU A 118 -14.21 8.36 -15.40
C LEU A 118 -12.69 8.45 -15.58
N LEU A 119 -12.21 8.96 -16.70
CA LEU A 119 -10.79 9.18 -16.91
C LEU A 119 -10.22 10.21 -15.94
N ALA A 120 -10.89 11.35 -15.75
CA ALA A 120 -10.45 12.39 -14.82
C ALA A 120 -10.35 11.83 -13.38
N VAL A 121 -11.38 11.11 -12.92
CA VAL A 121 -11.37 10.48 -11.60
C VAL A 121 -10.25 9.45 -11.47
N SER A 122 -10.01 8.64 -12.50
CA SER A 122 -8.93 7.66 -12.50
C SER A 122 -7.56 8.31 -12.41
N PHE A 123 -7.27 9.31 -13.23
CA PHE A 123 -5.97 10.00 -13.24
C PHE A 123 -5.74 10.79 -11.95
N LEU A 124 -6.71 11.58 -11.52
CA LEU A 124 -6.61 12.34 -10.27
C LEU A 124 -6.51 11.41 -9.06
N GLY A 125 -7.28 10.34 -9.02
CA GLY A 125 -7.20 9.32 -7.98
C GLY A 125 -5.82 8.69 -7.87
N GLN A 126 -5.20 8.34 -9.00
CA GLN A 126 -3.84 7.81 -9.04
C GLN A 126 -2.83 8.83 -8.49
N ILE A 127 -2.87 10.08 -8.96
CA ILE A 127 -1.95 11.12 -8.51
C ILE A 127 -2.09 11.34 -7.00
N ILE A 128 -3.30 11.63 -6.53
CA ILE A 128 -3.55 11.92 -5.11
C ILE A 128 -3.20 10.72 -4.23
N GLY A 129 -3.69 9.54 -4.60
CA GLY A 129 -3.46 8.31 -3.82
C GLY A 129 -1.97 7.98 -3.68
N HIS A 130 -1.21 8.03 -4.77
CA HIS A 130 0.21 7.68 -4.72
C HIS A 130 1.08 8.77 -4.11
N VAL A 131 0.75 10.05 -4.26
CA VAL A 131 1.44 11.14 -3.52
C VAL A 131 1.25 10.95 -2.02
N ILE A 132 0.02 10.73 -1.56
CA ILE A 132 -0.25 10.49 -0.13
C ILE A 132 0.45 9.19 0.33
N GLY A 133 0.39 8.11 -0.45
CA GLY A 133 1.06 6.85 -0.15
C GLY A 133 2.58 7.01 -0.01
N THR A 134 3.21 7.75 -0.92
CA THR A 134 4.64 8.07 -0.86
C THR A 134 4.98 8.83 0.42
N LEU A 135 4.23 9.90 0.73
CA LEU A 135 4.46 10.71 1.93
C LEU A 135 4.26 9.92 3.23
N ARG A 136 3.28 9.04 3.30
CA ARG A 136 3.08 8.16 4.47
C ARG A 136 4.21 7.13 4.60
N ALA A 137 4.58 6.50 3.51
CA ALA A 137 5.65 5.51 3.51
C ALA A 137 7.00 6.09 4.00
N THR A 138 7.35 7.32 3.64
CA THR A 138 8.56 8.00 4.15
C THR A 138 8.53 8.18 5.67
N LYS A 139 7.34 8.29 6.27
CA LYS A 139 7.16 8.35 7.73
C LYS A 139 7.11 6.97 8.39
N GLY A 140 7.13 5.90 7.62
CA GLY A 140 6.96 4.52 8.12
C GLY A 140 5.51 4.17 8.41
N GLU A 141 4.56 4.90 7.83
CA GLU A 141 3.13 4.68 7.96
C GLU A 141 2.60 3.85 6.78
N SER A 142 1.73 2.88 7.06
CA SER A 142 1.04 2.13 6.00
C SER A 142 -0.07 2.96 5.35
N MET A 143 -0.31 2.72 4.06
CA MET A 143 -1.41 3.33 3.32
C MET A 143 -2.50 2.29 3.04
N ASN A 144 -3.72 2.59 3.48
CA ASN A 144 -4.92 1.86 3.08
C ASN A 144 -5.65 2.66 2.00
N TYR A 145 -5.69 2.12 0.80
CA TYR A 145 -6.38 2.76 -0.31
C TYR A 145 -7.88 2.47 -0.27
N PRO A 146 -8.72 3.46 -0.57
CA PRO A 146 -10.14 3.20 -0.84
C PRO A 146 -10.29 2.43 -2.17
N PHE A 147 -11.31 1.60 -2.26
CA PHE A 147 -11.70 0.91 -3.51
C PHE A 147 -10.59 0.06 -4.18
N GLN A 148 -9.68 -0.52 -3.41
CA GLN A 148 -8.66 -1.39 -3.94
C GLN A 148 -9.20 -2.82 -4.24
N LEU A 149 -8.81 -3.37 -5.38
CA LEU A 149 -9.02 -4.79 -5.69
C LEU A 149 -7.95 -5.60 -4.96
N LYS A 150 -8.34 -6.51 -4.05
CA LYS A 150 -7.39 -7.33 -3.29
C LYS A 150 -6.89 -8.51 -4.13
N VAL A 151 -5.97 -8.26 -5.06
CA VAL A 151 -5.34 -9.27 -5.91
C VAL A 151 -3.99 -9.71 -5.34
N LEU A 152 -3.21 -8.75 -4.84
CA LEU A 152 -1.95 -9.02 -4.14
C LEU A 152 -2.09 -8.76 -2.63
N SER A 153 -1.30 -9.49 -1.82
CA SER A 153 -1.23 -9.37 -0.37
C SER A 153 0.22 -9.38 0.14
#